data_bbe5b2fdc9001c45ca0a2039865b5ddf
#
_entry.id   bbe5b2fdc9001c45ca0a2039865b5ddf
#
_cell.length_a   1.000
_cell.length_b   1.000
_cell.length_c   1.000
_cell.angle_alpha   90.00
_cell.angle_beta   90.00
_cell.angle_gamma   90.00
#
_symmetry.space_group_name_H-M   'P 1'
#
loop_
_entity.id
_entity.type
_entity.pdbx_description
1 polymer ?
#
loop_
_entity_poly.entity_id
_entity_poly.type
_entity_poly.pdbx_seq_one_letter_code
_entity_poly.pdbx_strand_id
1 'polypeptide(L)'
;ETCLLCGACATICPAHVPTAEIVLEGRRLLRGEGAPWPARLLSYLLVRRPALLAAGLRWAYRFKRWGLDRLLARTRLLRLVGLAGLEEASGHVDEAPRRFLFEELAGLPELSAASKNPAWGYFAPCGPNYLFPRVGLATVRLLGKLLGPGRALNNPCCGLLSFNYG
;
A
#
# COMPACT_ATOMS: atom_id res chain seq x y z
N GLU A 1 -9.66 -15.90 -7.08
CA GLU A 1 -8.88 -15.21 -6.02
C GLU A 1 -8.15 -13.94 -6.50
N THR A 2 -8.06 -13.70 -7.81
CA THR A 2 -7.29 -12.59 -8.42
C THR A 2 -8.06 -11.28 -8.59
N CYS A 3 -9.34 -11.21 -8.19
CA CYS A 3 -10.16 -10.00 -8.32
C CYS A 3 -9.67 -8.90 -7.38
N LEU A 4 -9.40 -7.71 -7.93
CA LEU A 4 -8.96 -6.52 -7.19
C LEU A 4 -10.10 -5.69 -6.59
N LEU A 5 -11.36 -6.09 -6.80
CA LEU A 5 -12.56 -5.34 -6.41
C LEU A 5 -12.60 -3.89 -6.95
N CYS A 6 -12.00 -3.65 -8.12
CA CYS A 6 -11.92 -2.32 -8.72
C CYS A 6 -13.24 -1.80 -9.30
N GLY A 7 -14.28 -2.65 -9.41
CA GLY A 7 -15.60 -2.26 -9.91
C GLY A 7 -15.71 -2.08 -11.43
N ALA A 8 -14.62 -2.12 -12.18
CA ALA A 8 -14.64 -1.89 -13.63
C ALA A 8 -15.60 -2.81 -14.40
N CYS A 9 -15.68 -4.09 -14.01
CA CYS A 9 -16.59 -5.04 -14.62
C CYS A 9 -18.08 -4.69 -14.38
N ALA A 10 -18.41 -4.14 -13.21
CA ALA A 10 -19.78 -3.70 -12.92
C ALA A 10 -20.16 -2.45 -13.72
N THR A 11 -19.21 -1.54 -13.93
CA THR A 11 -19.43 -0.31 -14.71
C THR A 11 -19.70 -0.57 -16.19
N ILE A 12 -19.00 -1.58 -16.77
CA ILE A 12 -19.14 -1.91 -18.19
C ILE A 12 -20.33 -2.87 -18.43
N CYS A 13 -20.82 -3.56 -17.40
CA CYS A 13 -21.86 -4.57 -17.52
C CYS A 13 -23.23 -3.92 -17.89
N PRO A 14 -23.85 -4.24 -19.03
CA PRO A 14 -25.15 -3.67 -19.37
C PRO A 14 -26.27 -4.14 -18.43
N ALA A 15 -26.10 -5.26 -17.72
CA ALA A 15 -27.02 -5.74 -16.70
C ALA A 15 -26.75 -5.17 -15.30
N HIS A 16 -25.78 -4.28 -15.15
CA HIS A 16 -25.38 -3.66 -13.86
C HIS A 16 -25.16 -4.68 -12.72
N VAL A 17 -24.60 -5.84 -13.03
CA VAL A 17 -24.33 -6.88 -12.02
C VAL A 17 -23.30 -6.36 -11.01
N PRO A 18 -23.59 -6.38 -9.69
CA PRO A 18 -22.68 -5.89 -8.64
C PRO A 18 -21.56 -6.91 -8.38
N THR A 19 -20.70 -7.14 -9.38
CA THR A 19 -19.69 -8.21 -9.36
C THR A 19 -18.71 -8.07 -8.20
N ALA A 20 -18.38 -6.83 -7.80
CA ALA A 20 -17.47 -6.60 -6.67
C ALA A 20 -18.07 -7.10 -5.34
N GLU A 21 -19.37 -6.85 -5.13
CA GLU A 21 -20.10 -7.29 -3.93
C GLU A 21 -20.24 -8.82 -3.90
N ILE A 22 -20.57 -9.42 -5.04
CA ILE A 22 -20.68 -10.90 -5.18
C ILE A 22 -19.34 -11.56 -4.85
N VAL A 23 -18.22 -11.01 -5.38
CA VAL A 23 -16.89 -11.54 -5.09
C VAL A 23 -16.52 -11.37 -3.63
N LEU A 24 -16.86 -10.23 -3.03
CA LEU A 24 -16.59 -9.97 -1.61
C LEU A 24 -17.37 -10.94 -0.71
N GLU A 25 -18.67 -11.13 -0.99
CA GLU A 25 -19.50 -12.07 -0.26
C GLU A 25 -19.03 -13.52 -0.45
N GLY A 26 -18.71 -13.92 -1.68
CA GLY A 26 -18.09 -15.23 -1.94
C GLY A 26 -16.79 -15.45 -1.18
N ARG A 27 -15.96 -14.42 -1.04
CA ARG A 27 -14.74 -14.49 -0.21
C ARG A 27 -15.06 -14.69 1.26
N ARG A 28 -16.08 -14.00 1.79
CA ARG A 28 -16.52 -14.16 3.19
C ARG A 28 -17.02 -15.57 3.46
N LEU A 29 -17.86 -16.09 2.58
CA LEU A 29 -18.42 -17.44 2.71
C LEU A 29 -17.34 -18.53 2.61
N LEU A 30 -16.40 -18.41 1.69
CA LEU A 30 -15.35 -19.40 1.47
C LEU A 30 -14.27 -19.39 2.56
N ARG A 31 -14.05 -18.27 3.21
CA ARG A 31 -12.98 -18.13 4.22
C ARG A 31 -13.36 -18.52 5.62
N GLY A 32 -14.67 -18.54 5.96
CA GLY A 32 -15.21 -18.96 7.25
C GLY A 32 -14.61 -18.34 8.51
N GLU A 33 -13.31 -18.28 8.61
CA GLU A 33 -12.56 -17.84 9.80
C GLU A 33 -11.77 -16.53 9.63
N GLY A 34 -12.09 -15.72 8.62
CA GLY A 34 -11.50 -14.40 8.44
C GLY A 34 -10.14 -14.39 7.70
N ALA A 35 -9.44 -13.27 7.76
CA ALA A 35 -8.20 -13.04 7.05
C ALA A 35 -7.06 -13.93 7.54
N PRO A 36 -6.15 -14.41 6.66
CA PRO A 36 -4.97 -15.13 7.07
C PRO A 36 -4.09 -14.29 8.01
N TRP A 37 -3.41 -14.95 8.94
CA TRP A 37 -2.63 -14.26 9.98
C TRP A 37 -1.65 -13.19 9.47
N PRO A 38 -0.96 -13.33 8.30
CA PRO A 38 -0.08 -12.29 7.80
C PRO A 38 -0.84 -11.02 7.39
N ALA A 39 -2.03 -11.17 6.79
CA ALA A 39 -2.87 -10.04 6.41
C ALA A 39 -3.43 -9.32 7.64
N ARG A 40 -3.81 -10.07 8.69
CA ARG A 40 -4.25 -9.50 9.99
C ARG A 40 -3.11 -8.73 10.66
N LEU A 41 -1.91 -9.30 10.69
CA LEU A 41 -0.72 -8.64 11.25
C LEU A 41 -0.39 -7.37 10.47
N LEU A 42 -0.37 -7.44 9.14
CA LEU A 42 -0.10 -6.28 8.29
C LEU A 42 -1.15 -5.17 8.48
N SER A 43 -2.43 -5.53 8.51
CA SER A 43 -3.52 -4.57 8.77
C SER A 43 -3.37 -3.92 10.15
N TYR A 44 -3.07 -4.70 11.18
CA TYR A 44 -2.81 -4.20 12.52
C TYR A 44 -1.63 -3.22 12.55
N LEU A 45 -0.51 -3.57 11.92
CA LEU A 45 0.67 -2.72 11.86
C LEU A 45 0.40 -1.43 11.09
N LEU A 46 -0.30 -1.50 9.94
CA LEU A 46 -0.65 -0.33 9.13
C LEU A 46 -1.53 0.66 9.89
N VAL A 47 -2.48 0.18 10.70
CA VAL A 47 -3.47 1.04 11.38
C VAL A 47 -2.98 1.46 12.77
N ARG A 48 -2.46 0.53 13.55
CA ARG A 48 -2.15 0.74 14.97
C ARG A 48 -0.69 1.08 15.26
N ARG A 49 0.23 0.59 14.44
CA ARG A 49 1.68 0.70 14.68
C ARG A 49 2.46 1.01 13.40
N PRO A 50 2.13 2.10 12.67
CA PRO A 50 2.81 2.44 11.40
C PRO A 50 4.32 2.64 11.57
N ALA A 51 4.78 3.12 12.72
CA ALA A 51 6.21 3.28 13.00
C ALA A 51 6.95 1.94 13.08
N LEU A 52 6.34 0.90 13.67
CA LEU A 52 6.92 -0.45 13.71
C LEU A 52 6.96 -1.07 12.31
N LEU A 53 5.90 -0.89 11.51
CA LEU A 53 5.90 -1.32 10.12
C LEU A 53 7.01 -0.62 9.33
N ALA A 54 7.13 0.70 9.46
CA ALA A 54 8.17 1.48 8.79
C ALA A 54 9.58 1.00 9.19
N ALA A 55 9.82 0.74 10.48
CA ALA A 55 11.10 0.21 10.96
C ALA A 55 11.39 -1.17 10.35
N GLY A 56 10.41 -2.09 10.37
CA GLY A 56 10.54 -3.43 9.79
C GLY A 56 10.83 -3.37 8.29
N LEU A 57 10.13 -2.53 7.54
CA LEU A 57 10.36 -2.35 6.11
C LEU A 57 11.73 -1.73 5.81
N ARG A 58 12.21 -0.77 6.62
CA ARG A 58 13.58 -0.23 6.47
C ARG A 58 14.63 -1.31 6.64
N TRP A 59 14.47 -2.19 7.63
CA TRP A 59 15.36 -3.34 7.83
C TRP A 59 15.28 -4.31 6.63
N ALA A 60 14.08 -4.68 6.19
CA ALA A 60 13.89 -5.55 5.03
C ALA A 60 14.54 -4.96 3.77
N TYR A 61 14.36 -3.66 3.50
CA TYR A 61 14.98 -2.98 2.38
C TYR A 61 16.51 -2.86 2.51
N ARG A 62 17.02 -2.74 3.72
CA ARG A 62 18.49 -2.77 3.98
C ARG A 62 19.06 -4.14 3.65
N PHE A 63 18.40 -5.23 4.09
CA PHE A 63 18.79 -6.60 3.73
C PHE A 63 18.71 -6.86 2.23
N LYS A 64 17.64 -6.38 1.58
CA LYS A 64 17.52 -6.47 0.11
C LYS A 64 18.68 -5.80 -0.60
N ARG A 65 19.08 -4.60 -0.19
CA ARG A 65 20.23 -3.89 -0.78
C ARG A 65 21.57 -4.63 -0.58
N TRP A 66 21.69 -5.42 0.45
CA TRP A 66 22.89 -6.27 0.69
C TRP A 66 22.84 -7.58 -0.11
N GLY A 67 21.77 -7.84 -0.87
CA GLY A 67 21.62 -9.04 -1.69
C GLY A 67 21.26 -10.30 -0.91
N LEU A 68 20.92 -10.17 0.39
CA LEU A 68 20.50 -11.28 1.21
C LEU A 68 19.14 -11.86 0.79
N ASP A 69 18.31 -11.08 0.09
CA ASP A 69 17.06 -11.54 -0.52
C ASP A 69 17.28 -12.69 -1.50
N ARG A 70 18.35 -12.61 -2.33
CA ARG A 70 18.73 -13.68 -3.25
C ARG A 70 19.16 -14.95 -2.53
N LEU A 71 19.85 -14.81 -1.41
CA LEU A 71 20.27 -15.95 -0.59
C LEU A 71 19.07 -16.63 0.08
N LEU A 72 18.13 -15.84 0.63
CA LEU A 72 16.90 -16.35 1.24
C LEU A 72 15.95 -16.98 0.20
N ALA A 73 15.83 -16.40 -1.00
CA ALA A 73 15.07 -16.99 -2.09
C ALA A 73 15.63 -18.36 -2.50
N ARG A 74 16.96 -18.51 -2.49
CA ARG A 74 17.64 -19.77 -2.82
C ARG A 74 17.39 -20.89 -1.81
N THR A 75 17.17 -20.56 -0.54
CA THR A 75 16.89 -21.52 0.54
C THR A 75 15.43 -21.95 0.62
N ARG A 76 14.51 -21.31 -0.14
CA ARG A 76 13.04 -21.52 -0.07
C ARG A 76 12.46 -21.45 1.35
N LEU A 77 13.20 -20.89 2.30
CA LEU A 77 12.82 -20.82 3.72
C LEU A 77 11.51 -20.01 3.91
N LEU A 78 11.31 -18.96 3.11
CA LEU A 78 10.09 -18.14 3.15
C LEU A 78 8.83 -18.93 2.78
N ARG A 79 8.95 -19.93 1.89
CA ARG A 79 7.83 -20.80 1.52
C ARG A 79 7.47 -21.77 2.64
N LEU A 80 8.48 -22.28 3.36
CA LEU A 80 8.27 -23.18 4.50
C LEU A 80 7.55 -22.51 5.66
N VAL A 81 7.77 -21.20 5.84
CA VAL A 81 7.11 -20.38 6.90
C VAL A 81 5.75 -19.80 6.43
N GLY A 82 5.26 -20.18 5.25
CA GLY A 82 3.96 -19.67 4.73
C GLY A 82 4.01 -18.24 4.20
N LEU A 83 5.20 -17.69 3.96
CA LEU A 83 5.44 -16.33 3.47
C LEU A 83 5.78 -16.27 1.98
N ALA A 84 5.31 -17.25 1.19
CA ALA A 84 5.54 -17.32 -0.26
C ALA A 84 5.14 -16.02 -1.00
N GLY A 85 4.06 -15.36 -0.57
CA GLY A 85 3.62 -14.08 -1.13
C GLY A 85 4.61 -12.93 -0.91
N LEU A 86 5.48 -12.98 0.12
CA LEU A 86 6.54 -11.99 0.30
C LEU A 86 7.69 -12.18 -0.68
N GLU A 87 7.98 -13.41 -1.06
CA GLU A 87 8.97 -13.74 -2.10
C GLU A 87 8.53 -13.17 -3.45
N GLU A 88 7.26 -13.39 -3.82
CA GLU A 88 6.66 -12.86 -5.04
C GLU A 88 6.57 -11.32 -5.02
N ALA A 89 6.09 -10.74 -3.93
CA ALA A 89 6.01 -9.29 -3.76
C ALA A 89 7.39 -8.62 -3.81
N SER A 90 8.45 -9.26 -3.30
CA SER A 90 9.80 -8.73 -3.34
C SER A 90 10.34 -8.62 -4.78
N GLY A 91 9.89 -9.51 -5.67
CA GLY A 91 10.23 -9.48 -7.09
C GLY A 91 9.63 -8.29 -7.86
N HIS A 92 8.51 -7.74 -7.38
CA HIS A 92 7.86 -6.58 -8.00
C HIS A 92 8.39 -5.21 -7.51
N VAL A 93 9.25 -5.20 -6.51
CA VAL A 93 9.90 -3.98 -6.00
C VAL A 93 11.34 -3.95 -6.50
N ASP A 94 11.55 -3.43 -7.71
CA ASP A 94 12.86 -3.40 -8.34
C ASP A 94 13.87 -2.54 -7.56
N GLU A 95 13.43 -1.39 -7.05
CA GLU A 95 14.27 -0.46 -6.32
C GLU A 95 13.70 -0.22 -4.90
N ALA A 96 14.40 -0.76 -3.89
CA ALA A 96 14.03 -0.56 -2.50
C ALA A 96 14.18 0.92 -2.09
N PRO A 97 13.10 1.64 -1.72
CA PRO A 97 13.17 3.05 -1.42
C PRO A 97 14.07 3.32 -0.20
N ARG A 98 14.83 4.42 -0.25
CA ARG A 98 15.68 4.85 0.88
C ARG A 98 14.91 5.63 1.92
N ARG A 99 13.90 6.38 1.49
CA ARG A 99 12.98 7.17 2.32
C ARG A 99 11.55 6.86 1.93
N PHE A 100 10.65 6.91 2.89
CA PHE A 100 9.23 6.77 2.64
C PHE A 100 8.61 8.11 2.23
N LEU A 101 7.48 8.04 1.53
CA LEU A 101 6.84 9.23 0.96
C LEU A 101 6.54 10.29 2.03
N PHE A 102 5.99 9.92 3.19
CA PHE A 102 5.69 10.90 4.25
C PHE A 102 6.92 11.66 4.75
N GLU A 103 8.11 11.04 4.73
CA GLU A 103 9.36 11.71 5.13
C GLU A 103 9.82 12.73 4.09
N GLU A 104 9.52 12.47 2.81
CA GLU A 104 9.87 13.35 1.70
C GLU A 104 8.84 14.48 1.52
N LEU A 105 7.55 14.20 1.79
CA LEU A 105 6.48 15.20 1.71
C LEU A 105 6.68 16.36 2.70
N ALA A 106 7.27 16.10 3.86
CA ALA A 106 7.49 17.11 4.90
C ALA A 106 8.36 18.30 4.44
N GLY A 107 9.17 18.13 3.39
CA GLY A 107 10.06 19.17 2.84
C GLY A 107 9.59 19.79 1.53
N LEU A 108 8.39 19.43 1.02
CA LEU A 108 7.95 19.92 -0.28
C LEU A 108 7.28 21.30 -0.20
N PRO A 109 7.73 22.26 -1.03
CA PRO A 109 7.14 23.60 -1.09
C PRO A 109 5.69 23.61 -1.58
N GLU A 110 5.28 22.61 -2.38
CA GLU A 110 3.92 22.43 -2.89
C GLU A 110 2.91 22.10 -1.77
N LEU A 111 3.41 21.61 -0.62
CA LEU A 111 2.62 21.31 0.57
C LEU A 111 2.86 22.38 1.62
N SER A 112 2.24 23.52 1.46
CA SER A 112 2.37 24.61 2.44
C SER A 112 1.55 24.34 3.71
N ALA A 113 2.24 24.05 4.79
CA ALA A 113 1.62 24.00 6.13
C ALA A 113 1.00 25.35 6.55
N ALA A 114 1.44 26.45 5.93
CA ALA A 114 0.97 27.80 6.19
C ALA A 114 -0.29 28.18 5.41
N SER A 115 -0.71 27.40 4.41
CA SER A 115 -1.93 27.69 3.69
C SER A 115 -3.16 27.40 4.56
N LYS A 116 -3.87 28.46 4.95
CA LYS A 116 -5.13 28.35 5.70
C LYS A 116 -6.22 27.66 4.92
N ASN A 117 -6.18 27.75 3.57
CA ASN A 117 -7.15 27.15 2.65
C ASN A 117 -6.41 26.41 1.54
N PRO A 118 -6.01 25.14 1.76
CA PRO A 118 -5.40 24.33 0.71
C PRO A 118 -6.42 24.02 -0.38
N ALA A 119 -6.03 24.17 -1.65
CA ALA A 119 -6.91 23.89 -2.79
C ALA A 119 -7.21 22.38 -2.93
N TRP A 120 -6.34 21.52 -2.43
CA TRP A 120 -6.49 20.06 -2.52
C TRP A 120 -5.82 19.37 -1.32
N GLY A 121 -6.27 18.13 -1.05
CA GLY A 121 -5.68 17.25 -0.04
C GLY A 121 -5.12 15.98 -0.68
N TYR A 122 -3.90 15.59 -0.33
CA TYR A 122 -3.29 14.35 -0.78
C TYR A 122 -3.41 13.27 0.29
N PHE A 123 -4.22 12.27 0.00
CA PHE A 123 -4.28 11.03 0.77
C PHE A 123 -3.21 10.07 0.27
N ALA A 124 -2.17 9.80 1.05
CA ALA A 124 -1.07 8.92 0.67
C ALA A 124 -1.40 7.45 0.95
N PRO A 125 -1.71 6.62 -0.08
CA PRO A 125 -1.94 5.19 0.12
C PRO A 125 -0.64 4.47 0.54
N CYS A 126 -0.77 3.28 1.15
CA CYS A 126 0.38 2.51 1.61
C CYS A 126 1.35 2.11 0.48
N GLY A 127 0.86 1.85 -0.73
CA GLY A 127 1.68 1.57 -1.91
C GLY A 127 2.65 2.72 -2.22
N PRO A 128 2.16 3.90 -2.59
CA PRO A 128 3.00 5.08 -2.77
C PRO A 128 3.84 5.44 -1.56
N ASN A 129 3.35 5.22 -0.33
CA ASN A 129 4.14 5.54 0.85
C ASN A 129 5.36 4.62 1.01
N TYR A 130 5.16 3.30 0.96
CA TYR A 130 6.19 2.34 1.33
C TYR A 130 6.90 1.68 0.15
N LEU A 131 6.24 1.56 -1.02
CA LEU A 131 6.77 0.84 -2.17
C LEU A 131 7.21 1.76 -3.31
N PHE A 132 6.42 2.79 -3.62
CA PHE A 132 6.60 3.65 -4.80
C PHE A 132 6.59 5.14 -4.45
N PRO A 133 7.47 5.65 -3.56
CA PRO A 133 7.42 7.06 -3.11
C PRO A 133 7.59 8.06 -4.25
N ARG A 134 8.31 7.71 -5.31
CA ARG A 134 8.46 8.55 -6.50
C ARG A 134 7.12 8.87 -7.19
N VAL A 135 6.18 7.91 -7.20
CA VAL A 135 4.83 8.12 -7.76
C VAL A 135 4.08 9.15 -6.93
N GLY A 136 4.09 9.02 -5.61
CA GLY A 136 3.47 9.99 -4.71
C GLY A 136 4.05 11.40 -4.85
N LEU A 137 5.39 11.51 -4.93
CA LEU A 137 6.08 12.78 -5.14
C LEU A 137 5.72 13.43 -6.48
N ALA A 138 5.70 12.65 -7.56
CA ALA A 138 5.31 13.15 -8.88
C ALA A 138 3.86 13.67 -8.86
N THR A 139 2.95 12.95 -8.22
CA THR A 139 1.55 13.34 -8.05
C THR A 139 1.42 14.68 -7.32
N VAL A 140 2.08 14.81 -6.16
CA VAL A 140 2.03 16.03 -5.35
C VAL A 140 2.60 17.23 -6.11
N ARG A 141 3.75 17.06 -6.78
CA ARG A 141 4.36 18.11 -7.60
C ARG A 141 3.48 18.54 -8.77
N LEU A 142 2.83 17.57 -9.44
CA LEU A 142 1.91 17.87 -10.53
C LEU A 142 0.69 18.66 -10.03
N LEU A 143 0.06 18.21 -8.94
CA LEU A 143 -1.07 18.90 -8.34
C LEU A 143 -0.69 20.30 -7.86
N GLY A 144 0.48 20.46 -7.25
CA GLY A 144 0.99 21.76 -6.82
C GLY A 144 1.18 22.74 -7.96
N LYS A 145 1.65 22.26 -9.13
CA LYS A 145 1.79 23.07 -10.35
C LYS A 145 0.45 23.46 -10.99
N LEU A 146 -0.52 22.55 -10.98
CA LEU A 146 -1.80 22.75 -11.65
C LEU A 146 -2.83 23.50 -10.79
N LEU A 147 -2.86 23.19 -9.48
CA LEU A 147 -3.92 23.65 -8.58
C LEU A 147 -3.42 24.60 -7.47
N GLY A 148 -2.12 24.87 -7.43
CA GLY A 148 -1.53 25.68 -6.36
C GLY A 148 -1.25 24.86 -5.09
N PRO A 149 -1.08 25.50 -3.91
CA PRO A 149 -0.67 24.84 -2.70
C PRO A 149 -1.72 23.87 -2.16
N GLY A 150 -1.26 22.69 -1.77
CA GLY A 150 -2.08 21.63 -1.20
C GLY A 150 -1.68 21.25 0.22
N ARG A 151 -2.31 20.21 0.75
CA ARG A 151 -2.01 19.64 2.07
C ARG A 151 -1.88 18.13 2.00
N ALA A 152 -0.83 17.56 2.58
CA ALA A 152 -0.76 16.13 2.83
C ALA A 152 -1.64 15.76 4.02
N LEU A 153 -2.47 14.74 3.86
CA LEU A 153 -3.32 14.23 4.94
C LEU A 153 -2.52 13.25 5.79
N ASN A 154 -2.63 13.37 7.10
CA ASN A 154 -2.04 12.41 8.03
C ASN A 154 -2.97 11.19 8.14
N ASN A 155 -2.87 10.28 7.17
CA ASN A 155 -3.70 9.08 7.12
C ASN A 155 -2.86 7.82 7.38
N PRO A 156 -3.31 6.90 8.24
CA PRO A 156 -2.58 5.66 8.50
C PRO A 156 -2.77 4.63 7.37
N CYS A 157 -4.00 4.34 6.98
CA CYS A 157 -4.35 3.33 5.98
C CYS A 157 -5.72 3.61 5.39
N CYS A 158 -5.94 3.26 4.11
CA CYS A 158 -7.25 3.35 3.46
C CYS A 158 -8.21 2.20 3.84
N GLY A 159 -7.73 1.17 4.53
CA GLY A 159 -8.53 0.01 4.92
C GLY A 159 -8.80 -1.02 3.82
N LEU A 160 -8.34 -0.78 2.58
CA LEU A 160 -8.61 -1.66 1.44
C LEU A 160 -8.17 -3.11 1.69
N LEU A 161 -7.03 -3.30 2.36
CA LEU A 161 -6.56 -4.65 2.70
C LEU A 161 -7.55 -5.37 3.61
N SER A 162 -8.01 -4.72 4.68
CA SER A 162 -8.99 -5.28 5.59
C SER A 162 -10.33 -5.52 4.89
N PHE A 163 -10.78 -4.59 4.06
CA PHE A 163 -12.02 -4.71 3.29
C PHE A 163 -11.97 -5.90 2.33
N ASN A 164 -10.87 -6.11 1.62
CA ASN A 164 -10.71 -7.21 0.67
C ASN A 164 -10.69 -8.59 1.34
N TYR A 165 -10.36 -8.63 2.60
CA TYR A 165 -10.34 -9.88 3.37
C TYR A 165 -11.64 -10.14 4.17
N GLY A 166 -12.59 -9.22 4.18
CA GLY A 166 -13.85 -9.34 4.93
C GLY A 166 -13.72 -8.83 6.33
#